data_71f7f4abf62421d6325ca275d691b20e
#
_entry.id   71f7f4abf62421d6325ca275d691b20e
#
_cell.length_a   1.000
_cell.length_b   1.000
_cell.length_c   1.000
_cell.angle_alpha   90.00
_cell.angle_beta   90.00
_cell.angle_gamma   90.00
#
_symmetry.space_group_name_H-M   'P 1'
#
loop_
_entity.id
_entity.type
_entity.pdbx_description
1 polymer ?
#
loop_
_entity_poly.entity_id
_entity_poly.type
_entity_poly.pdbx_seq_one_letter_code
_entity_poly.pdbx_strand_id
1 'polypeptide(L)'
;MIRRKHLHAVWKRKETGEKVADTEILTKGCRAFGISVTDRQTEQFLAYYDLLIEWNKVMNLTAITEFEEVMSKHFVDSCALGKAVALDGKKRLLDVGTGAGFPGIPLKIIYPELEVVLLDSLNKRVKFLNEVIEKLGLTGITAIHGRAEDIAKQKEYRGNFDLVVSRAVANLSSLSEYCLPFVKTGGLFVPYKSGSVDLELSEAEKAIKVLGGEYRDTVRFTLPDTDIDRTLAVIGKVKETPKKYPRKAGMPTKEPIA
;
A
#
# COMPACT_ATOMS: atom_id res chain seq x y z
N MET A 1 0.63 29.31 12.90
CA MET A 1 1.01 29.04 14.31
C MET A 1 -0.08 28.18 14.93
N ILE A 2 -0.15 26.87 14.60
CA ILE A 2 -1.15 25.92 15.10
C ILE A 2 -0.51 25.21 16.29
N ARG A 3 -1.16 25.36 17.45
CA ARG A 3 -0.62 25.05 18.78
C ARG A 3 -0.34 23.55 19.00
N ARG A 4 0.85 23.24 19.52
CA ARG A 4 1.36 21.97 20.04
C ARG A 4 0.52 21.26 21.12
N LYS A 5 -0.81 21.38 21.15
CA LYS A 5 -1.61 20.92 22.31
C LYS A 5 -2.27 19.54 22.19
N HIS A 6 -2.20 18.83 21.06
CA HIS A 6 -2.92 17.56 20.89
C HIS A 6 -2.07 16.29 20.84
N LEU A 7 -0.74 16.40 20.72
CA LEU A 7 0.16 15.22 20.78
C LEU A 7 0.29 14.60 22.19
N HIS A 8 -0.16 15.31 23.23
CA HIS A 8 -0.02 14.85 24.61
C HIS A 8 -1.19 13.94 25.13
N ALA A 9 -2.29 13.80 24.41
CA ALA A 9 -3.46 13.09 24.94
C ALA A 9 -3.29 11.57 24.97
N VAL A 10 -2.55 10.99 24.04
CA VAL A 10 -2.34 9.52 23.96
C VAL A 10 -1.32 9.04 25.01
N TRP A 11 -0.31 9.86 25.34
CA TRP A 11 0.77 9.50 26.28
C TRP A 11 0.42 9.72 27.76
N LYS A 12 -0.52 10.59 28.11
CA LYS A 12 -0.96 10.82 29.51
C LYS A 12 -1.86 9.72 30.10
N ARG A 13 -2.26 8.74 29.31
CA ARG A 13 -3.18 7.68 29.76
C ARG A 13 -2.55 6.53 30.55
N LYS A 14 -1.21 6.41 30.61
CA LYS A 14 -0.54 5.36 31.40
C LYS A 14 -0.63 5.57 32.92
N GLU A 15 -0.87 6.79 33.40
CA GLU A 15 -0.90 7.08 34.85
C GLU A 15 -2.31 7.12 35.50
N THR A 16 -3.38 7.04 34.70
CA THR A 16 -4.75 7.25 35.20
C THR A 16 -5.71 6.07 35.04
N GLY A 17 -5.24 4.84 34.71
CA GLY A 17 -6.13 3.65 34.64
C GLY A 17 -7.14 3.67 33.47
N GLU A 18 -7.13 4.67 32.60
CA GLU A 18 -7.93 4.71 31.38
C GLU A 18 -7.33 3.83 30.28
N LYS A 19 -8.18 3.16 29.47
CA LYS A 19 -7.83 2.23 28.39
C LYS A 19 -6.57 2.65 27.66
N VAL A 20 -5.47 1.95 27.87
CA VAL A 20 -4.30 1.95 27.00
C VAL A 20 -4.82 1.54 25.62
N ALA A 21 -4.58 2.35 24.59
CA ALA A 21 -4.90 1.97 23.24
C ALA A 21 -4.29 0.59 22.99
N ASP A 22 -5.13 -0.40 22.71
CA ASP A 22 -4.67 -1.80 22.68
C ASP A 22 -3.86 -2.05 21.41
N THR A 23 -2.56 -1.74 21.49
CA THR A 23 -1.61 -2.00 20.41
C THR A 23 -1.33 -3.49 20.22
N GLU A 24 -1.92 -4.35 21.06
CA GLU A 24 -1.79 -5.80 20.90
C GLU A 24 -2.33 -6.29 19.57
N ILE A 25 -3.40 -5.69 19.04
CA ILE A 25 -3.96 -6.03 17.72
C ILE A 25 -2.89 -5.88 16.64
N LEU A 26 -2.18 -4.75 16.63
CA LEU A 26 -1.09 -4.50 15.69
C LEU A 26 0.06 -5.50 15.86
N THR A 27 0.57 -5.64 17.10
CA THR A 27 1.75 -6.46 17.37
C THR A 27 1.47 -7.96 17.22
N LYS A 28 0.30 -8.44 17.65
CA LYS A 28 -0.13 -9.84 17.43
C LYS A 28 -0.39 -10.11 15.96
N GLY A 29 -1.10 -9.20 15.27
CA GLY A 29 -1.40 -9.35 13.86
C GLY A 29 -0.12 -9.40 13.00
N CYS A 30 0.83 -8.50 13.23
CA CYS A 30 2.13 -8.53 12.56
C CYS A 30 2.93 -9.81 12.89
N ARG A 31 2.90 -10.25 14.16
CA ARG A 31 3.56 -11.50 14.59
C ARG A 31 2.99 -12.73 13.88
N ALA A 32 1.69 -12.77 13.59
CA ALA A 32 1.08 -13.85 12.80
C ALA A 32 1.63 -13.93 11.36
N PHE A 33 2.24 -12.85 10.88
CA PHE A 33 2.96 -12.80 9.59
C PHE A 33 4.49 -12.95 9.76
N GLY A 34 4.97 -13.30 10.95
CA GLY A 34 6.40 -13.44 11.25
C GLY A 34 7.13 -12.11 11.45
N ILE A 35 6.40 -11.00 11.65
CA ILE A 35 6.96 -9.66 11.79
C ILE A 35 6.99 -9.26 13.26
N SER A 36 8.17 -8.87 13.75
CA SER A 36 8.32 -8.24 15.07
C SER A 36 8.26 -6.73 14.93
N VAL A 37 7.33 -6.10 15.66
CA VAL A 37 7.16 -4.64 15.69
C VAL A 37 7.90 -4.08 16.88
N THR A 38 8.79 -3.11 16.68
CA THR A 38 9.51 -2.42 17.74
C THR A 38 8.67 -1.34 18.40
N ASP A 39 9.06 -0.87 19.59
CA ASP A 39 8.37 0.24 20.29
C ASP A 39 8.31 1.49 19.41
N ARG A 40 9.42 1.85 18.74
CA ARG A 40 9.46 2.99 17.81
C ARG A 40 8.47 2.84 16.64
N GLN A 41 8.37 1.66 16.07
CA GLN A 41 7.40 1.40 14.99
C GLN A 41 5.96 1.48 15.51
N THR A 42 5.72 0.98 16.72
CA THR A 42 4.40 1.11 17.38
C THR A 42 4.04 2.59 17.57
N GLU A 43 4.97 3.42 18.05
CA GLU A 43 4.79 4.86 18.16
C GLU A 43 4.48 5.52 16.80
N GLN A 44 5.17 5.11 15.74
CA GLN A 44 4.89 5.60 14.39
C GLN A 44 3.49 5.23 13.91
N PHE A 45 3.02 4.01 14.16
CA PHE A 45 1.66 3.60 13.81
C PHE A 45 0.60 4.37 14.59
N LEU A 46 0.81 4.64 15.88
CA LEU A 46 -0.10 5.44 16.70
C LEU A 46 -0.18 6.89 16.20
N ALA A 47 0.97 7.50 15.91
CA ALA A 47 1.02 8.85 15.35
C ALA A 47 0.38 8.91 13.95
N TYR A 48 0.54 7.87 13.15
CA TYR A 48 -0.13 7.75 11.85
C TYR A 48 -1.64 7.65 11.99
N TYR A 49 -2.13 6.86 12.95
CA TYR A 49 -3.56 6.79 13.25
C TYR A 49 -4.13 8.17 13.61
N ASP A 50 -3.48 8.90 14.52
CA ASP A 50 -3.94 10.22 14.93
C ASP A 50 -4.03 11.19 13.75
N LEU A 51 -3.02 11.22 12.88
CA LEU A 51 -3.02 12.02 11.64
C LEU A 51 -4.13 11.59 10.69
N LEU A 52 -4.32 10.28 10.50
CA LEU A 52 -5.37 9.74 9.64
C LEU A 52 -6.75 10.21 10.09
N ILE A 53 -7.05 10.12 11.39
CA ILE A 53 -8.34 10.54 11.96
C ILE A 53 -8.51 12.06 11.88
N GLU A 54 -7.46 12.83 12.12
CA GLU A 54 -7.51 14.30 12.01
C GLU A 54 -7.84 14.73 10.58
N TRP A 55 -7.10 14.22 9.60
CA TRP A 55 -7.31 14.55 8.20
C TRP A 55 -8.60 13.97 7.62
N ASN A 56 -9.04 12.82 8.13
CA ASN A 56 -10.29 12.20 7.67
C ASN A 56 -11.53 13.07 7.93
N LYS A 57 -11.48 13.96 8.95
CA LYS A 57 -12.56 14.92 9.24
C LYS A 57 -12.82 15.90 8.09
N VAL A 58 -11.81 16.14 7.24
CA VAL A 58 -11.89 17.13 6.16
C VAL A 58 -11.74 16.54 4.76
N MET A 59 -11.30 15.27 4.62
CA MET A 59 -10.91 14.72 3.32
C MET A 59 -11.54 13.37 2.94
N ASN A 60 -12.25 12.70 3.82
CA ASN A 60 -12.78 11.35 3.58
C ASN A 60 -11.70 10.39 3.02
N LEU A 61 -10.59 10.26 3.74
CA LEU A 61 -9.47 9.38 3.36
C LEU A 61 -9.84 7.91 3.44
N THR A 62 -10.65 7.54 4.43
CA THR A 62 -11.13 6.19 4.69
C THR A 62 -12.50 6.19 5.36
N ALA A 63 -13.29 5.14 5.11
CA ALA A 63 -14.53 4.89 5.85
C ALA A 63 -14.27 4.20 7.21
N ILE A 64 -13.08 3.62 7.40
CA ILE A 64 -12.70 2.90 8.63
C ILE A 64 -11.98 3.88 9.54
N THR A 65 -12.57 4.20 10.70
CA THR A 65 -12.05 5.20 11.66
C THR A 65 -11.87 4.66 13.07
N GLU A 66 -12.55 3.56 13.40
CA GLU A 66 -12.40 2.93 14.70
C GLU A 66 -10.98 2.37 14.88
N PHE A 67 -10.38 2.61 16.05
CA PHE A 67 -8.98 2.31 16.32
C PHE A 67 -8.61 0.85 16.00
N GLU A 68 -9.36 -0.10 16.54
CA GLU A 68 -9.11 -1.53 16.36
C GLU A 68 -9.23 -1.95 14.89
N GLU A 69 -10.21 -1.38 14.18
CA GLU A 69 -10.40 -1.65 12.75
C GLU A 69 -9.25 -1.08 11.90
N VAL A 70 -8.76 0.13 12.22
CA VAL A 70 -7.61 0.73 11.52
C VAL A 70 -6.35 -0.11 11.76
N MET A 71 -6.10 -0.52 13.02
CA MET A 71 -4.97 -1.38 13.36
C MET A 71 -5.01 -2.68 12.56
N SER A 72 -6.15 -3.37 12.51
CA SER A 72 -6.31 -4.65 11.83
C SER A 72 -6.42 -4.47 10.31
N LYS A 73 -7.46 -3.75 9.82
CA LYS A 73 -7.87 -3.73 8.41
C LYS A 73 -7.02 -2.79 7.53
N HIS A 74 -6.26 -1.87 8.15
CA HIS A 74 -5.35 -1.01 7.42
C HIS A 74 -3.89 -1.36 7.69
N PHE A 75 -3.43 -1.35 8.95
CA PHE A 75 -2.02 -1.50 9.25
C PHE A 75 -1.54 -2.96 9.12
N VAL A 76 -2.17 -3.88 9.84
CA VAL A 76 -1.81 -5.32 9.75
C VAL A 76 -2.03 -5.85 8.34
N ASP A 77 -3.18 -5.55 7.71
CA ASP A 77 -3.47 -5.94 6.33
C ASP A 77 -2.38 -5.47 5.34
N SER A 78 -1.89 -4.23 5.50
CA SER A 78 -0.81 -3.69 4.68
C SER A 78 0.51 -4.47 4.84
N CYS A 79 0.80 -4.94 6.05
CA CYS A 79 2.04 -5.66 6.36
C CYS A 79 2.07 -7.10 5.79
N ALA A 80 0.94 -7.61 5.31
CA ALA A 80 0.82 -8.98 4.77
C ALA A 80 1.70 -9.26 3.54
N LEU A 81 2.27 -8.23 2.87
CA LEU A 81 3.13 -8.40 1.69
C LEU A 81 4.29 -9.37 1.95
N GLY A 82 4.83 -9.39 3.17
CA GLY A 82 5.90 -10.31 3.58
C GLY A 82 5.54 -11.80 3.46
N LYS A 83 4.24 -12.15 3.38
CA LYS A 83 3.80 -13.52 3.11
C LYS A 83 4.01 -13.94 1.65
N ALA A 84 4.02 -12.99 0.73
CA ALA A 84 4.11 -13.24 -0.70
C ALA A 84 5.53 -13.03 -1.25
N VAL A 85 6.30 -12.11 -0.67
CA VAL A 85 7.63 -11.74 -1.18
C VAL A 85 8.57 -11.42 -0.04
N ALA A 86 9.84 -11.81 -0.19
CA ALA A 86 10.90 -11.39 0.72
C ALA A 86 11.14 -9.87 0.57
N LEU A 87 11.11 -9.15 1.69
CA LEU A 87 11.27 -7.68 1.75
C LEU A 87 12.61 -7.26 2.36
N ASP A 88 13.57 -8.16 2.39
CA ASP A 88 14.93 -7.91 2.82
C ASP A 88 15.73 -7.07 1.82
N GLY A 89 16.65 -6.28 2.33
CA GLY A 89 17.54 -5.43 1.55
C GLY A 89 16.86 -4.21 0.91
N LYS A 90 17.68 -3.44 0.20
CA LYS A 90 17.22 -2.25 -0.51
C LYS A 90 16.44 -2.64 -1.76
N LYS A 91 15.14 -2.44 -1.74
CA LYS A 91 14.26 -2.62 -2.90
C LYS A 91 13.48 -1.34 -3.14
N ARG A 92 13.29 -0.99 -4.41
CA ARG A 92 12.41 0.11 -4.80
C ARG A 92 10.98 -0.40 -4.94
N LEU A 93 10.11 0.12 -4.10
CA LEU A 93 8.68 -0.19 -4.07
C LEU A 93 7.86 1.00 -4.55
N LEU A 94 6.91 0.76 -5.44
CA LEU A 94 5.88 1.73 -5.82
C LEU A 94 4.51 1.27 -5.33
N ASP A 95 3.80 2.16 -4.64
CA ASP A 95 2.40 1.96 -4.26
C ASP A 95 1.50 2.81 -5.17
N VAL A 96 0.76 2.14 -6.06
CA VAL A 96 -0.08 2.80 -7.08
C VAL A 96 -1.50 2.99 -6.57
N GLY A 97 -1.94 4.25 -6.53
CA GLY A 97 -3.24 4.62 -5.97
C GLY A 97 -3.25 4.46 -4.45
N THR A 98 -2.19 4.89 -3.82
CA THR A 98 -1.88 4.66 -2.40
C THR A 98 -2.97 5.19 -1.43
N GLY A 99 -3.78 6.16 -1.85
CA GLY A 99 -4.85 6.73 -1.05
C GLY A 99 -4.36 7.42 0.22
N ALA A 100 -4.73 6.87 1.35
CA ALA A 100 -4.23 7.32 2.64
C ALA A 100 -2.84 6.72 3.01
N GLY A 101 -2.10 6.18 2.03
CA GLY A 101 -0.75 5.62 2.24
C GLY A 101 -0.72 4.11 2.44
N PHE A 102 -1.76 3.39 2.00
CA PHE A 102 -1.88 1.95 2.19
C PHE A 102 -1.72 1.16 0.87
N PRO A 103 -0.78 0.19 0.82
CA PRO A 103 0.02 -0.36 1.91
C PRO A 103 1.39 0.32 2.13
N GLY A 104 1.78 1.33 1.33
CA GLY A 104 3.14 1.82 1.23
C GLY A 104 3.75 2.36 2.53
N ILE A 105 3.02 3.16 3.33
CA ILE A 105 3.53 3.72 4.60
C ILE A 105 3.71 2.64 5.67
N PRO A 106 2.73 1.75 5.96
CA PRO A 106 2.94 0.62 6.87
C PRO A 106 4.14 -0.24 6.49
N LEU A 107 4.31 -0.54 5.20
CA LEU A 107 5.47 -1.30 4.71
C LEU A 107 6.78 -0.56 4.97
N LYS A 108 6.81 0.77 4.79
CA LYS A 108 8.00 1.58 5.10
C LYS A 108 8.32 1.63 6.59
N ILE A 109 7.31 1.67 7.45
CA ILE A 109 7.50 1.63 8.91
C ILE A 109 8.15 0.28 9.31
N ILE A 110 7.62 -0.82 8.80
CA ILE A 110 8.11 -2.17 9.15
C ILE A 110 9.46 -2.49 8.49
N TYR A 111 9.65 -2.07 7.24
CA TYR A 111 10.85 -2.35 6.44
C TYR A 111 11.57 -1.05 6.08
N PRO A 112 12.31 -0.45 7.01
CA PRO A 112 12.90 0.90 6.84
C PRO A 112 13.94 0.97 5.71
N GLU A 113 14.49 -0.13 5.24
CA GLU A 113 15.44 -0.18 4.11
C GLU A 113 14.77 -0.04 2.73
N LEU A 114 13.45 -0.21 2.62
CA LEU A 114 12.73 -0.01 1.36
C LEU A 114 12.85 1.44 0.88
N GLU A 115 13.06 1.63 -0.41
CA GLU A 115 12.86 2.91 -1.09
C GLU A 115 11.43 2.95 -1.64
N VAL A 116 10.57 3.77 -1.04
CA VAL A 116 9.14 3.77 -1.34
C VAL A 116 8.72 5.02 -2.11
N VAL A 117 7.97 4.81 -3.18
CA VAL A 117 7.25 5.88 -3.87
C VAL A 117 5.74 5.65 -3.72
N LEU A 118 5.04 6.66 -3.23
CA LEU A 118 3.60 6.69 -3.08
C LEU A 118 3.00 7.49 -4.23
N LEU A 119 2.23 6.86 -5.10
CA LEU A 119 1.59 7.53 -6.24
C LEU A 119 0.09 7.68 -6.00
N ASP A 120 -0.42 8.90 -6.03
CA ASP A 120 -1.88 9.17 -6.04
C ASP A 120 -2.25 10.27 -7.02
N SER A 121 -3.44 10.14 -7.63
CA SER A 121 -3.97 11.09 -8.60
C SER A 121 -4.63 12.32 -7.96
N LEU A 122 -4.81 12.34 -6.64
CA LEU A 122 -5.42 13.43 -5.91
C LEU A 122 -4.37 14.20 -5.10
N ASN A 123 -4.07 15.43 -5.52
CA ASN A 123 -3.07 16.28 -4.86
C ASN A 123 -3.33 16.51 -3.35
N LYS A 124 -4.61 16.49 -2.94
CA LYS A 124 -4.96 16.60 -1.52
C LYS A 124 -4.43 15.42 -0.70
N ARG A 125 -4.47 14.19 -1.26
CA ARG A 125 -3.91 12.99 -0.62
C ARG A 125 -2.39 13.07 -0.53
N VAL A 126 -1.73 13.55 -1.59
CA VAL A 126 -0.27 13.74 -1.59
C VAL A 126 0.15 14.72 -0.49
N LYS A 127 -0.61 15.79 -0.22
CA LYS A 127 -0.35 16.69 0.90
C LYS A 127 -0.41 15.97 2.26
N PHE A 128 -1.44 15.17 2.46
CA PHE A 128 -1.58 14.32 3.65
C PHE A 128 -0.39 13.36 3.80
N LEU A 129 -0.02 12.66 2.72
CA LEU A 129 1.09 11.71 2.72
C LEU A 129 2.42 12.38 3.10
N ASN A 130 2.69 13.58 2.56
CA ASN A 130 3.89 14.33 2.91
C ASN A 130 3.90 14.73 4.40
N GLU A 131 2.76 15.13 4.96
CA GLU A 131 2.68 15.42 6.39
C GLU A 131 2.92 14.17 7.24
N VAL A 132 2.37 13.02 6.86
CA VAL A 132 2.63 11.75 7.55
C VAL A 132 4.12 11.40 7.49
N ILE A 133 4.74 11.48 6.30
CA ILE A 133 6.17 11.20 6.11
C ILE A 133 7.02 12.07 7.04
N GLU A 134 6.74 13.38 7.08
CA GLU A 134 7.46 14.34 7.92
C GLU A 134 7.26 14.07 9.42
N LYS A 135 6.01 13.89 9.83
CA LYS A 135 5.66 13.70 11.26
C LYS A 135 6.19 12.39 11.84
N LEU A 136 6.25 11.34 11.03
CA LEU A 136 6.78 10.04 11.44
C LEU A 136 8.33 9.97 11.29
N GLY A 137 8.96 11.01 10.72
CA GLY A 137 10.39 11.03 10.46
C GLY A 137 10.86 9.93 9.51
N LEU A 138 10.03 9.58 8.51
CA LEU A 138 10.37 8.54 7.54
C LEU A 138 11.35 9.09 6.50
N THR A 139 12.37 8.30 6.17
CA THR A 139 13.38 8.62 5.15
C THR A 139 13.36 7.59 4.04
N GLY A 140 13.78 7.91 2.81
CA GLY A 140 13.71 6.96 1.69
C GLY A 140 12.28 6.65 1.25
N ILE A 141 11.37 7.59 1.44
CA ILE A 141 9.98 7.53 0.98
C ILE A 141 9.57 8.89 0.42
N THR A 142 8.86 8.89 -0.70
CA THR A 142 8.36 10.11 -1.35
C THR A 142 6.92 9.92 -1.83
N ALA A 143 6.12 10.98 -1.80
CA ALA A 143 4.78 10.98 -2.37
C ALA A 143 4.74 11.84 -3.63
N ILE A 144 4.18 11.30 -4.71
CA ILE A 144 4.08 11.98 -6.00
C ILE A 144 2.63 12.09 -6.46
N HIS A 145 2.30 13.25 -7.03
CA HIS A 145 0.99 13.52 -7.62
C HIS A 145 1.00 13.20 -9.11
N GLY A 146 0.08 12.35 -9.55
CA GLY A 146 -0.11 12.06 -10.96
C GLY A 146 -0.99 10.85 -11.22
N ARG A 147 -1.43 10.73 -12.45
CA ARG A 147 -2.10 9.51 -12.92
C ARG A 147 -1.07 8.45 -13.26
N ALA A 148 -1.35 7.19 -12.93
CA ALA A 148 -0.45 6.08 -13.23
C ALA A 148 -0.09 6.02 -14.72
N GLU A 149 -1.07 6.27 -15.62
CA GLU A 149 -0.88 6.25 -17.07
C GLU A 149 0.10 7.33 -17.59
N ASP A 150 0.21 8.44 -16.88
CA ASP A 150 1.11 9.53 -17.27
C ASP A 150 2.51 9.35 -16.65
N ILE A 151 2.56 8.99 -15.37
CA ILE A 151 3.82 8.75 -14.65
C ILE A 151 4.58 7.55 -15.24
N ALA A 152 3.85 6.48 -15.65
CA ALA A 152 4.46 5.30 -16.25
C ALA A 152 5.13 5.53 -17.63
N LYS A 153 4.92 6.70 -18.24
CA LYS A 153 5.62 7.10 -19.48
C LYS A 153 6.95 7.80 -19.21
N GLN A 154 7.15 8.28 -18.00
CA GLN A 154 8.37 8.98 -17.61
C GLN A 154 9.50 7.97 -17.39
N LYS A 155 10.68 8.25 -17.95
CA LYS A 155 11.86 7.37 -17.92
C LYS A 155 12.33 7.04 -16.50
N GLU A 156 12.11 7.95 -15.57
CA GLU A 156 12.49 7.82 -14.16
C GLU A 156 11.69 6.72 -13.43
N TYR A 157 10.44 6.50 -13.87
CA TYR A 157 9.54 5.57 -13.19
C TYR A 157 9.31 4.27 -13.96
N ARG A 158 9.28 4.35 -15.31
CA ARG A 158 9.00 3.20 -16.17
C ARG A 158 10.05 2.11 -16.03
N GLY A 159 9.61 0.89 -15.67
CA GLY A 159 10.50 -0.29 -15.58
C GLY A 159 11.59 -0.17 -14.51
N ASN A 160 11.38 0.63 -13.47
CA ASN A 160 12.42 0.95 -12.49
C ASN A 160 12.13 0.47 -11.06
N PHE A 161 11.02 -0.25 -10.84
CA PHE A 161 10.66 -0.74 -9.51
C PHE A 161 10.85 -2.25 -9.41
N ASP A 162 11.47 -2.69 -8.31
CA ASP A 162 11.58 -4.10 -7.95
C ASP A 162 10.22 -4.68 -7.65
N LEU A 163 9.37 -3.87 -6.99
CA LEU A 163 8.10 -4.27 -6.47
C LEU A 163 7.07 -3.15 -6.67
N VAL A 164 5.94 -3.50 -7.26
CA VAL A 164 4.79 -2.60 -7.40
C VAL A 164 3.61 -3.22 -6.67
N VAL A 165 2.97 -2.44 -5.82
CA VAL A 165 1.78 -2.84 -5.08
C VAL A 165 0.63 -1.91 -5.38
N SER A 166 -0.59 -2.39 -5.14
CA SER A 166 -1.79 -1.57 -5.18
C SER A 166 -2.91 -2.24 -4.38
N ARG A 167 -3.74 -1.45 -3.70
CA ARG A 167 -4.88 -1.93 -2.92
C ARG A 167 -6.15 -1.16 -3.27
N ALA A 168 -7.25 -1.90 -3.55
CA ALA A 168 -8.60 -1.35 -3.74
C ALA A 168 -8.76 -0.28 -4.84
N VAL A 169 -8.03 -0.40 -5.96
CA VAL A 169 -8.05 0.62 -7.04
C VAL A 169 -8.99 0.25 -8.19
N ALA A 170 -8.87 -0.98 -8.75
CA ALA A 170 -9.60 -1.39 -9.95
C ALA A 170 -9.66 -2.93 -10.06
N ASN A 171 -10.40 -3.45 -11.05
CA ASN A 171 -10.29 -4.85 -11.45
C ASN A 171 -8.86 -5.17 -11.94
N LEU A 172 -8.47 -6.45 -11.91
CA LEU A 172 -7.10 -6.86 -12.13
C LEU A 172 -6.59 -6.57 -13.56
N SER A 173 -7.44 -6.64 -14.58
CA SER A 173 -7.07 -6.31 -15.96
C SER A 173 -6.63 -4.84 -16.07
N SER A 174 -7.49 -3.90 -15.63
CA SER A 174 -7.17 -2.48 -15.61
C SER A 174 -5.98 -2.17 -14.71
N LEU A 175 -5.92 -2.80 -13.54
CA LEU A 175 -4.86 -2.60 -12.55
C LEU A 175 -3.51 -3.08 -13.09
N SER A 176 -3.49 -4.14 -13.87
CA SER A 176 -2.29 -4.62 -14.55
C SER A 176 -1.73 -3.58 -15.50
N GLU A 177 -2.59 -2.86 -16.25
CA GLU A 177 -2.15 -1.78 -17.15
C GLU A 177 -1.62 -0.56 -16.37
N TYR A 178 -2.15 -0.27 -15.19
CA TYR A 178 -1.63 0.79 -14.32
C TYR A 178 -0.29 0.45 -13.69
N CYS A 179 -0.05 -0.83 -13.34
CA CYS A 179 1.05 -1.23 -12.47
C CYS A 179 2.24 -1.86 -13.21
N LEU A 180 1.99 -2.78 -14.16
CA LEU A 180 3.06 -3.52 -14.85
C LEU A 180 4.06 -2.65 -15.64
N PRO A 181 3.68 -1.49 -16.20
CA PRO A 181 4.65 -0.60 -16.85
C PRO A 181 5.76 -0.06 -15.94
N PHE A 182 5.53 -0.01 -14.62
CA PHE A 182 6.52 0.44 -13.64
C PHE A 182 7.50 -0.66 -13.22
N VAL A 183 7.05 -1.92 -13.31
CA VAL A 183 7.83 -3.07 -12.84
C VAL A 183 9.03 -3.31 -13.77
N LYS A 184 10.24 -3.40 -13.23
CA LYS A 184 11.42 -3.80 -13.97
C LYS A 184 11.34 -5.28 -14.37
N THR A 185 11.98 -5.67 -15.46
CA THR A 185 12.11 -7.10 -15.81
C THR A 185 12.78 -7.87 -14.67
N GLY A 186 12.16 -8.97 -14.24
CA GLY A 186 12.56 -9.73 -13.05
C GLY A 186 11.89 -9.26 -11.75
N GLY A 187 11.23 -8.09 -11.74
CA GLY A 187 10.46 -7.59 -10.60
C GLY A 187 9.05 -8.19 -10.51
N LEU A 188 8.30 -7.74 -9.51
CA LEU A 188 6.97 -8.26 -9.17
C LEU A 188 5.93 -7.15 -9.10
N PHE A 189 4.72 -7.47 -9.54
CA PHE A 189 3.50 -6.74 -9.22
C PHE A 189 2.65 -7.59 -8.27
N VAL A 190 2.25 -7.02 -7.12
CA VAL A 190 1.48 -7.72 -6.09
C VAL A 190 0.25 -6.89 -5.70
N PRO A 191 -0.89 -7.09 -6.38
CA PRO A 191 -2.16 -6.48 -5.98
C PRO A 191 -2.72 -7.13 -4.71
N TYR A 192 -3.25 -6.30 -3.81
CA TYR A 192 -4.03 -6.72 -2.65
C TYR A 192 -5.49 -6.85 -3.05
N LYS A 193 -6.07 -8.01 -2.81
CA LYS A 193 -7.46 -8.31 -3.14
C LYS A 193 -8.23 -8.86 -1.92
N SER A 194 -9.54 -8.67 -1.91
CA SER A 194 -10.44 -9.26 -0.92
C SER A 194 -11.11 -10.49 -1.50
N GLY A 195 -11.17 -11.57 -0.72
CA GLY A 195 -11.80 -12.83 -1.14
C GLY A 195 -11.08 -13.55 -2.28
N SER A 196 -11.84 -14.27 -3.10
CA SER A 196 -11.29 -15.00 -4.25
C SER A 196 -10.92 -14.06 -5.39
N VAL A 197 -9.75 -14.30 -5.99
CA VAL A 197 -9.23 -13.53 -7.14
C VAL A 197 -9.22 -14.37 -8.43
N ASP A 198 -9.69 -15.62 -8.35
CA ASP A 198 -9.53 -16.60 -9.46
C ASP A 198 -10.23 -16.14 -10.75
N LEU A 199 -11.44 -15.60 -10.65
CA LEU A 199 -12.16 -15.05 -11.80
C LEU A 199 -11.43 -13.82 -12.37
N GLU A 200 -11.01 -12.89 -11.53
CA GLU A 200 -10.26 -11.71 -11.97
C GLU A 200 -8.92 -12.08 -12.63
N LEU A 201 -8.26 -13.14 -12.15
CA LEU A 201 -7.02 -13.65 -12.76
C LEU A 201 -7.27 -14.21 -14.15
N SER A 202 -8.33 -14.99 -14.30
CA SER A 202 -8.73 -15.52 -15.62
C SER A 202 -9.06 -14.40 -16.61
N GLU A 203 -9.83 -13.42 -16.19
CA GLU A 203 -10.19 -12.25 -17.03
C GLU A 203 -8.98 -11.36 -17.35
N ALA A 204 -8.00 -11.28 -16.45
CA ALA A 204 -6.81 -10.46 -16.61
C ALA A 204 -5.65 -11.17 -17.32
N GLU A 205 -5.73 -12.46 -17.63
CA GLU A 205 -4.63 -13.24 -18.20
C GLU A 205 -4.03 -12.59 -19.45
N LYS A 206 -4.89 -12.20 -20.39
CA LYS A 206 -4.46 -11.52 -21.61
C LYS A 206 -3.79 -10.17 -21.32
N ALA A 207 -4.35 -9.38 -20.41
CA ALA A 207 -3.77 -8.10 -20.00
C ALA A 207 -2.37 -8.30 -19.41
N ILE A 208 -2.25 -9.20 -18.45
CA ILE A 208 -0.98 -9.54 -17.79
C ILE A 208 0.07 -9.91 -18.85
N LYS A 209 -0.26 -10.84 -19.75
CA LYS A 209 0.65 -11.34 -20.80
C LYS A 209 1.06 -10.25 -21.79
N VAL A 210 0.11 -9.43 -22.27
CA VAL A 210 0.37 -8.34 -23.21
C VAL A 210 1.25 -7.25 -22.60
N LEU A 211 1.09 -6.99 -21.30
CA LEU A 211 1.87 -6.01 -20.55
C LEU A 211 3.24 -6.52 -20.10
N GLY A 212 3.59 -7.76 -20.46
CA GLY A 212 4.89 -8.36 -20.16
C GLY A 212 4.96 -9.02 -18.79
N GLY A 213 3.82 -9.30 -18.19
CA GLY A 213 3.70 -10.06 -16.95
C GLY A 213 3.45 -11.54 -17.17
N GLU A 214 3.61 -12.31 -16.09
CA GLU A 214 3.27 -13.71 -15.98
C GLU A 214 2.75 -13.97 -14.57
N TYR A 215 1.56 -14.59 -14.46
CA TYR A 215 1.07 -15.03 -13.15
C TYR A 215 2.01 -16.10 -12.58
N ARG A 216 2.33 -16.00 -11.29
CA ARG A 216 3.24 -16.93 -10.61
C ARG A 216 2.56 -17.68 -9.48
N ASP A 217 1.83 -16.96 -8.61
CA ASP A 217 1.27 -17.54 -7.39
C ASP A 217 0.13 -16.68 -6.84
N THR A 218 -0.63 -17.28 -5.92
CA THR A 218 -1.65 -16.61 -5.13
C THR A 218 -1.51 -16.99 -3.65
N VAL A 219 -1.19 -16.02 -2.82
CA VAL A 219 -1.13 -16.20 -1.37
C VAL A 219 -2.47 -15.82 -0.76
N ARG A 220 -3.17 -16.82 -0.21
CA ARG A 220 -4.46 -16.65 0.49
C ARG A 220 -4.24 -16.72 2.00
N PHE A 221 -4.91 -15.86 2.74
CA PHE A 221 -4.88 -15.87 4.20
C PHE A 221 -6.13 -15.18 4.75
N THR A 222 -6.48 -15.52 5.97
CA THR A 222 -7.45 -14.77 6.76
C THR A 222 -6.71 -13.73 7.59
N LEU A 223 -7.21 -12.51 7.64
CA LEU A 223 -6.60 -11.44 8.44
C LEU A 223 -6.68 -11.84 9.93
N PRO A 224 -5.56 -11.78 10.68
CA PRO A 224 -5.52 -12.25 12.07
C PRO A 224 -6.65 -11.69 12.94
N ASP A 225 -7.23 -12.55 13.76
CA ASP A 225 -8.33 -12.27 14.68
C ASP A 225 -9.62 -11.75 13.99
N THR A 226 -9.81 -12.09 12.70
CA THR A 226 -11.03 -11.76 11.94
C THR A 226 -11.46 -12.90 11.00
N ASP A 227 -12.67 -12.80 10.43
CA ASP A 227 -13.16 -13.69 9.37
C ASP A 227 -12.94 -13.10 7.97
N ILE A 228 -12.00 -12.17 7.84
CA ILE A 228 -11.79 -11.44 6.58
C ILE A 228 -10.71 -12.12 5.74
N ASP A 229 -11.12 -12.72 4.64
CA ASP A 229 -10.20 -13.32 3.69
C ASP A 229 -9.48 -12.26 2.84
N ARG A 230 -8.22 -12.51 2.59
CA ARG A 230 -7.32 -11.69 1.78
C ARG A 230 -6.54 -12.54 0.79
N THR A 231 -6.25 -11.92 -0.32
CA THR A 231 -5.47 -12.55 -1.39
C THR A 231 -4.42 -11.58 -1.92
N LEU A 232 -3.20 -12.07 -2.05
CA LEU A 232 -2.11 -11.40 -2.76
C LEU A 232 -1.81 -12.22 -4.02
N ALA A 233 -2.10 -11.68 -5.20
CA ALA A 233 -1.68 -12.33 -6.44
C ALA A 233 -0.25 -11.90 -6.78
N VAL A 234 0.62 -12.84 -7.11
CA VAL A 234 2.02 -12.58 -7.46
C VAL A 234 2.17 -12.64 -8.97
N ILE A 235 2.46 -11.51 -9.60
CA ILE A 235 2.64 -11.39 -11.05
C ILE A 235 4.09 -10.99 -11.32
N GLY A 236 4.85 -11.87 -11.94
CA GLY A 236 6.24 -11.64 -12.33
C GLY A 236 6.33 -10.82 -13.61
N LYS A 237 7.28 -9.89 -13.68
CA LYS A 237 7.60 -9.17 -14.91
C LYS A 237 8.64 -9.94 -15.71
N VAL A 238 8.24 -10.52 -16.85
CA VAL A 238 9.12 -11.38 -17.68
C VAL A 238 9.68 -10.66 -18.89
N LYS A 239 9.05 -9.56 -19.32
CA LYS A 239 9.53 -8.73 -20.43
C LYS A 239 9.05 -7.29 -20.29
N GLU A 240 9.66 -6.35 -21.00
CA GLU A 240 9.24 -4.95 -21.01
C GLU A 240 7.79 -4.79 -21.50
N THR A 241 7.08 -3.85 -20.88
CA THR A 241 5.76 -3.45 -21.37
C THR A 241 5.90 -2.69 -22.71
N PRO A 242 5.14 -3.06 -23.77
CA PRO A 242 5.20 -2.35 -25.03
C PRO A 242 4.93 -0.84 -24.89
N LYS A 243 5.62 -0.01 -25.68
CA LYS A 243 5.57 1.47 -25.59
C LYS A 243 4.17 2.07 -25.74
N LYS A 244 3.24 1.37 -26.40
CA LYS A 244 1.84 1.80 -26.54
C LYS A 244 1.04 1.73 -25.22
N TYR A 245 1.58 1.07 -24.18
CA TYR A 245 0.99 0.97 -22.86
C TYR A 245 1.80 1.75 -21.81
N PRO A 246 1.16 2.31 -20.79
CA PRO A 246 -0.29 2.35 -20.63
C PRO A 246 -0.95 3.27 -21.66
N ARG A 247 -2.21 2.98 -21.99
CA ARG A 247 -3.06 3.81 -22.83
C ARG A 247 -3.35 5.15 -22.15
N LYS A 248 -4.07 6.03 -22.82
CA LYS A 248 -4.45 7.34 -22.25
C LYS A 248 -5.24 7.18 -20.97
N ALA A 249 -5.15 8.18 -20.09
CA ALA A 249 -5.83 8.23 -18.81
C ALA A 249 -7.33 7.89 -18.93
N GLY A 250 -7.78 6.98 -18.07
CA GLY A 250 -9.14 6.46 -18.03
C GLY A 250 -9.47 5.33 -19.01
N MET A 251 -8.68 5.11 -20.06
CA MET A 251 -8.91 4.03 -21.02
C MET A 251 -8.81 2.63 -20.39
N PRO A 252 -7.84 2.35 -19.50
CA PRO A 252 -7.75 1.03 -18.89
C PRO A 252 -9.00 0.58 -18.15
N THR A 253 -9.68 1.51 -17.47
CA THR A 253 -10.94 1.20 -16.77
C THR A 253 -12.14 1.16 -17.71
N LYS A 254 -12.18 2.04 -18.73
CA LYS A 254 -13.31 2.13 -19.66
C LYS A 254 -13.35 0.93 -20.60
N GLU A 255 -12.20 0.48 -21.04
CA GLU A 255 -12.02 -0.61 -22.01
C GLU A 255 -10.87 -1.52 -21.53
N PRO A 256 -11.08 -2.37 -20.50
CA PRO A 256 -10.05 -3.28 -20.05
C PRO A 256 -9.53 -4.18 -21.17
N ILE A 257 -8.26 -4.55 -21.12
CA ILE A 257 -7.68 -5.52 -22.05
C ILE A 257 -8.26 -6.89 -21.72
N ALA A 258 -9.16 -7.38 -22.58
CA ALA A 258 -9.85 -8.66 -22.45
C ALA A 258 -9.36 -9.66 -23.52
#